data_b833be70001cc8ee1d21ba30c474c468
#
_entry.id   b833be70001cc8ee1d21ba30c474c468
#
_cell.length_a   1.000
_cell.length_b   1.000
_cell.length_c   1.000
_cell.angle_alpha   90.00
_cell.angle_beta   90.00
_cell.angle_gamma   90.00
#
_symmetry.space_group_name_H-M   'P 1'
#
loop_
_entity.id
_entity.type
_entity.pdbx_description
1 polymer ?
#
loop_
_entity_poly.entity_id
_entity_poly.type
_entity_poly.pdbx_seq_one_letter_code
_entity_poly.pdbx_strand_id
1 'polypeptide(L)'
;TLRRSSAASDVYKRQGFTSPPKLTLSSLFSFATKPMWGINYLTKGKFELPHLQDFVKEGTSTNSSIGSYFSTMLDQSMNWKDAENLCSKWGGHFALKGIMSVEDAKRAVDIGCTGIMVSNHGGRQLDGSRSPFDQLAEIVDAVGDKLDVICEGGIHRGTHMLKALSM
;
A
#
# COMPACT_ATOMS: atom_id res chain seq x y z
N THR A 1 -18.92 -11.44 -0.21
CA THR A 1 -18.01 -10.57 -0.99
C THR A 1 -17.73 -9.33 -0.17
N LEU A 2 -16.71 -9.37 0.67
CA LEU A 2 -16.19 -8.20 1.38
C LEU A 2 -15.68 -7.21 0.33
N ARG A 3 -16.43 -6.13 0.11
CA ARG A 3 -15.92 -4.96 -0.60
C ARG A 3 -14.81 -4.36 0.27
N ARG A 4 -13.57 -4.70 -0.03
CA ARG A 4 -12.40 -4.03 0.52
C ARG A 4 -12.30 -2.63 -0.11
N SER A 5 -13.14 -1.70 0.37
CA SER A 5 -12.88 -0.30 0.10
C SER A 5 -11.73 0.11 1.02
N SER A 6 -10.61 0.53 0.47
CA SER A 6 -9.57 1.14 1.29
C SER A 6 -10.16 2.39 1.97
N ALA A 7 -9.79 2.68 3.21
CA ALA A 7 -10.20 3.87 3.94
C ALA A 7 -9.97 5.15 3.11
N ALA A 8 -8.86 5.21 2.36
CA ALA A 8 -8.58 6.28 1.42
C ALA A 8 -9.62 6.40 0.30
N SER A 9 -10.16 5.27 -0.20
CA SER A 9 -11.21 5.27 -1.22
C SER A 9 -12.50 5.92 -0.70
N ASP A 10 -12.84 5.71 0.56
CA ASP A 10 -14.03 6.31 1.17
C ASP A 10 -13.86 7.81 1.41
N VAL A 11 -12.66 8.25 1.80
CA VAL A 11 -12.34 9.68 1.90
C VAL A 11 -12.48 10.36 0.53
N TYR A 12 -11.91 9.80 -0.53
CA TYR A 12 -12.04 10.35 -1.87
C TYR A 12 -13.49 10.41 -2.36
N LYS A 13 -14.30 9.39 -2.08
CA LYS A 13 -15.73 9.38 -2.41
C LYS A 13 -16.49 10.47 -1.68
N ARG A 14 -16.19 10.70 -0.40
CA ARG A 14 -16.81 11.78 0.40
C ARG A 14 -16.41 13.17 -0.10
N GLN A 15 -15.21 13.31 -0.68
CA GLN A 15 -14.74 14.54 -1.31
C GLN A 15 -15.21 14.72 -2.76
N GLY A 16 -16.02 13.80 -3.27
CA GLY A 16 -16.55 13.86 -4.65
C GLY A 16 -15.59 13.34 -5.72
N PHE A 17 -14.46 12.73 -5.32
CA PHE A 17 -13.55 12.09 -6.26
C PHE A 17 -13.84 10.59 -6.37
N THR A 18 -13.72 10.06 -7.57
CA THR A 18 -13.86 8.62 -7.84
C THR A 18 -12.54 8.03 -8.28
N SER A 19 -12.31 6.74 -8.04
CA SER A 19 -11.20 6.00 -8.64
C SER A 19 -11.78 4.89 -9.55
N PRO A 20 -11.56 4.94 -10.87
CA PRO A 20 -10.87 5.99 -11.64
C PRO A 20 -11.60 7.34 -11.58
N PRO A 21 -10.89 8.47 -11.74
CA PRO A 21 -11.48 9.80 -11.61
C PRO A 21 -12.53 10.04 -12.72
N LYS A 22 -13.71 10.47 -12.31
CA LYS A 22 -14.80 10.89 -13.22
C LYS A 22 -15.04 12.38 -13.03
N LEU A 23 -15.13 13.11 -14.12
CA LEU A 23 -15.50 14.53 -14.09
C LEU A 23 -17.00 14.65 -13.78
N THR A 24 -17.30 15.25 -12.66
CA THR A 24 -18.65 15.60 -12.24
C THR A 24 -18.83 17.12 -12.26
N LEU A 25 -20.06 17.62 -12.29
CA LEU A 25 -20.31 19.07 -12.20
C LEU A 25 -19.70 19.67 -10.93
N SER A 26 -19.73 18.95 -9.82
CA SER A 26 -19.11 19.36 -8.55
C SER A 26 -17.58 19.46 -8.68
N SER A 27 -16.92 18.51 -9.34
CA SER A 27 -15.47 18.57 -9.55
C SER A 27 -15.09 19.68 -10.50
N LEU A 28 -15.87 19.95 -11.55
CA LEU A 28 -15.65 21.08 -12.46
C LEU A 28 -15.76 22.42 -11.74
N PHE A 29 -16.78 22.58 -10.88
CA PHE A 29 -16.91 23.79 -10.06
C PHE A 29 -15.72 23.94 -9.08
N SER A 30 -15.30 22.84 -8.44
CA SER A 30 -14.12 22.84 -7.56
C SER A 30 -12.85 23.24 -8.31
N PHE A 31 -12.66 22.82 -9.55
CA PHE A 31 -11.52 23.22 -10.37
C PHE A 31 -11.61 24.70 -10.79
N ALA A 32 -12.80 25.18 -11.16
CA ALA A 32 -13.03 26.57 -11.54
C ALA A 32 -12.69 27.54 -10.40
N THR A 33 -12.89 27.14 -9.14
CA THR A 33 -12.54 27.96 -7.96
C THR A 33 -11.05 27.95 -7.63
N LYS A 34 -10.21 27.18 -8.36
CA LYS A 34 -8.77 27.05 -8.14
C LYS A 34 -7.98 27.29 -9.43
N PRO A 35 -8.03 28.50 -10.01
CA PRO A 35 -7.46 28.77 -11.34
C PRO A 35 -5.95 28.50 -11.41
N MET A 36 -5.19 28.80 -10.36
CA MET A 36 -3.75 28.54 -10.33
C MET A 36 -3.43 27.05 -10.43
N TRP A 37 -4.25 26.19 -9.82
CA TRP A 37 -4.11 24.74 -9.98
C TRP A 37 -4.42 24.32 -11.42
N GLY A 38 -5.48 24.84 -11.99
CA GLY A 38 -5.86 24.57 -13.39
C GLY A 38 -4.77 24.98 -14.39
N ILE A 39 -4.21 26.19 -14.25
CA ILE A 39 -3.10 26.68 -15.08
C ILE A 39 -1.89 25.76 -14.94
N ASN A 40 -1.49 25.42 -13.73
CA ASN A 40 -0.36 24.51 -13.49
C ASN A 40 -0.60 23.12 -14.09
N TYR A 41 -1.82 22.59 -14.02
CA TYR A 41 -2.17 21.30 -14.61
C TYR A 41 -2.10 21.32 -16.14
N LEU A 42 -2.54 22.41 -16.78
CA LEU A 42 -2.56 22.57 -18.22
C LEU A 42 -1.18 22.90 -18.81
N THR A 43 -0.33 23.60 -18.06
CA THR A 43 0.98 24.07 -18.54
C THR A 43 2.13 23.14 -18.20
N LYS A 44 1.97 22.26 -17.21
CA LYS A 44 3.00 21.25 -16.88
C LYS A 44 2.82 19.99 -17.72
N GLY A 45 3.93 19.29 -17.94
CA GLY A 45 3.93 18.00 -18.62
C GLY A 45 2.92 17.03 -17.99
N LYS A 46 2.33 16.18 -18.81
CA LYS A 46 1.39 15.16 -18.35
C LYS A 46 2.09 14.26 -17.32
N PHE A 47 1.37 13.92 -16.25
CA PHE A 47 1.84 12.93 -15.31
C PHE A 47 1.95 11.56 -16.01
N GLU A 48 3.14 11.01 -16.01
CA GLU A 48 3.43 9.72 -16.61
C GLU A 48 4.07 8.82 -15.56
N LEU A 49 3.87 7.53 -15.68
CA LEU A 49 4.55 6.51 -14.90
C LEU A 49 5.50 5.75 -15.83
N PRO A 50 6.77 6.17 -15.98
CA PRO A 50 7.69 5.62 -16.96
C PRO A 50 7.83 4.09 -16.89
N HIS A 51 7.87 3.55 -15.66
CA HIS A 51 8.00 2.10 -15.44
C HIS A 51 6.76 1.27 -15.81
N LEU A 52 5.63 1.92 -16.09
CA LEU A 52 4.41 1.23 -16.50
C LEU A 52 4.07 1.46 -17.98
N GLN A 53 4.82 2.29 -18.68
CA GLN A 53 4.54 2.61 -20.10
C GLN A 53 4.58 1.38 -20.98
N ASP A 54 5.53 0.47 -20.76
CA ASP A 54 5.68 -0.76 -21.53
C ASP A 54 4.50 -1.74 -21.37
N PHE A 55 3.71 -1.57 -20.33
CA PHE A 55 2.54 -2.41 -20.02
C PHE A 55 1.21 -1.77 -20.38
N VAL A 56 1.21 -0.50 -20.76
CA VAL A 56 0.02 0.26 -21.13
C VAL A 56 -0.11 0.28 -22.66
N LYS A 57 -1.25 -0.14 -23.19
CA LYS A 57 -1.52 -0.14 -24.63
C LYS A 57 -1.36 1.28 -25.20
N GLU A 58 -0.62 1.40 -26.29
CA GLU A 58 -0.47 2.65 -27.05
C GLU A 58 -1.84 3.28 -27.37
N GLY A 59 -1.96 4.58 -27.18
CA GLY A 59 -3.18 5.33 -27.49
C GLY A 59 -4.22 5.44 -26.37
N THR A 60 -4.00 4.80 -25.22
CA THR A 60 -4.90 4.94 -24.07
C THR A 60 -4.44 6.08 -23.17
N SER A 61 -5.37 6.94 -22.75
CA SER A 61 -5.07 8.00 -21.78
C SER A 61 -4.46 7.39 -20.51
N THR A 62 -3.23 7.77 -20.19
CA THR A 62 -2.43 7.20 -19.10
C THR A 62 -3.16 7.19 -17.77
N ASN A 63 -3.95 8.22 -17.47
CA ASN A 63 -4.65 8.35 -16.19
C ASN A 63 -5.86 7.39 -16.03
N SER A 64 -6.58 7.10 -17.10
CA SER A 64 -7.70 6.14 -17.04
C SER A 64 -7.20 4.70 -17.18
N SER A 65 -6.07 4.48 -17.87
CA SER A 65 -5.50 3.16 -18.05
C SER A 65 -4.72 2.67 -16.83
N ILE A 66 -4.08 3.56 -16.05
CA ILE A 66 -3.37 3.19 -14.82
C ILE A 66 -4.33 2.60 -13.78
N GLY A 67 -5.45 3.27 -13.51
CA GLY A 67 -6.45 2.75 -12.58
C GLY A 67 -7.04 1.42 -13.03
N SER A 68 -7.31 1.27 -14.32
CA SER A 68 -7.77 0.02 -14.94
C SER A 68 -6.67 -1.05 -14.91
N TYR A 69 -5.42 -0.69 -15.21
CA TYR A 69 -4.29 -1.59 -15.14
C TYR A 69 -4.11 -2.17 -13.74
N PHE A 70 -4.06 -1.32 -12.71
CA PHE A 70 -3.94 -1.81 -11.33
C PHE A 70 -5.11 -2.69 -10.90
N SER A 71 -6.34 -2.36 -11.31
CA SER A 71 -7.50 -3.17 -10.96
C SER A 71 -7.51 -4.54 -11.64
N THR A 72 -6.83 -4.67 -12.78
CA THR A 72 -6.77 -5.91 -13.58
C THR A 72 -5.55 -6.75 -13.22
N MET A 73 -4.42 -6.10 -12.89
CA MET A 73 -3.15 -6.78 -12.64
C MET A 73 -2.91 -7.14 -11.17
N LEU A 74 -3.63 -6.51 -10.22
CA LEU A 74 -3.56 -6.90 -8.83
C LEU A 74 -4.27 -8.23 -8.62
N ASP A 75 -3.48 -9.27 -8.35
CA ASP A 75 -4.01 -10.57 -7.97
C ASP A 75 -4.57 -10.50 -6.54
N GLN A 76 -5.90 -10.60 -6.43
CA GLN A 76 -6.61 -10.61 -5.15
C GLN A 76 -6.70 -12.02 -4.54
N SER A 77 -6.23 -13.03 -5.24
CA SER A 77 -6.26 -14.43 -4.81
C SER A 77 -4.95 -14.87 -4.14
N MET A 78 -3.91 -14.01 -4.13
CA MET A 78 -2.63 -14.30 -3.47
C MET A 78 -2.82 -14.87 -2.06
N ASN A 79 -2.13 -15.97 -1.79
CA ASN A 79 -2.21 -16.73 -0.57
C ASN A 79 -0.80 -17.14 -0.09
N TRP A 80 -0.73 -17.83 1.05
CA TRP A 80 0.55 -18.24 1.65
C TRP A 80 1.37 -19.20 0.78
N LYS A 81 0.69 -20.01 -0.06
CA LYS A 81 1.39 -20.89 -1.01
C LYS A 81 2.12 -20.11 -2.09
N ASP A 82 1.54 -19.01 -2.53
CA ASP A 82 2.18 -18.11 -3.50
C ASP A 82 3.39 -17.41 -2.88
N ALA A 83 3.27 -16.97 -1.62
CA ALA A 83 4.38 -16.39 -0.88
C ALA A 83 5.54 -17.39 -0.69
N GLU A 84 5.24 -18.63 -0.33
CA GLU A 84 6.22 -19.72 -0.21
C GLU A 84 6.94 -19.98 -1.55
N ASN A 85 6.18 -20.06 -2.64
CA ASN A 85 6.73 -20.25 -3.98
C ASN A 85 7.65 -19.09 -4.39
N LEU A 86 7.28 -17.85 -4.09
CA LEU A 86 8.10 -16.68 -4.38
C LEU A 86 9.38 -16.66 -3.54
N CYS A 87 9.27 -16.92 -2.25
CA CYS A 87 10.41 -17.03 -1.33
C CYS A 87 11.42 -18.08 -1.82
N SER A 88 10.92 -19.27 -2.15
CA SER A 88 11.72 -20.38 -2.67
C SER A 88 12.41 -20.04 -4.01
N LYS A 89 11.69 -19.40 -4.93
CA LYS A 89 12.24 -18.99 -6.24
C LYS A 89 13.28 -17.89 -6.12
N TRP A 90 13.11 -16.98 -5.16
CA TRP A 90 14.05 -15.90 -4.93
C TRP A 90 15.40 -16.43 -4.38
N GLY A 91 15.35 -17.37 -3.45
CA GLY A 91 16.53 -18.06 -2.92
C GLY A 91 17.52 -17.19 -2.15
N GLY A 92 17.11 -15.98 -1.73
CA GLY A 92 17.91 -15.02 -0.97
C GLY A 92 17.11 -14.37 0.16
N HIS A 93 17.57 -13.23 0.65
CA HIS A 93 16.81 -12.48 1.65
C HIS A 93 15.45 -12.07 1.12
N PHE A 94 14.40 -12.47 1.82
CA PHE A 94 13.03 -12.25 1.41
C PHE A 94 12.20 -11.74 2.59
N ALA A 95 11.56 -10.60 2.43
CA ALA A 95 10.73 -10.00 3.45
C ALA A 95 9.29 -9.82 2.98
N LEU A 96 8.33 -10.17 3.84
CA LEU A 96 6.90 -9.93 3.61
C LEU A 96 6.47 -8.65 4.30
N LYS A 97 5.80 -7.77 3.55
CA LYS A 97 5.20 -6.54 4.08
C LYS A 97 3.71 -6.73 4.36
N GLY A 98 3.23 -6.10 5.43
CA GLY A 98 1.82 -6.14 5.79
C GLY A 98 1.49 -7.21 6.83
N ILE A 99 2.50 -7.75 7.49
CA ILE A 99 2.33 -8.74 8.56
C ILE A 99 1.87 -8.01 9.82
N MET A 100 0.66 -8.32 10.28
CA MET A 100 0.00 -7.63 11.39
C MET A 100 -0.53 -8.58 12.48
N SER A 101 -0.17 -9.86 12.43
CA SER A 101 -0.53 -10.84 13.46
C SER A 101 0.64 -11.75 13.79
N VAL A 102 0.64 -12.28 14.99
CA VAL A 102 1.64 -13.27 15.46
C VAL A 102 1.55 -14.55 14.62
N GLU A 103 0.34 -14.96 14.24
CA GLU A 103 0.11 -16.15 13.41
C GLU A 103 0.75 -16.00 12.03
N ASP A 104 0.56 -14.84 11.39
CA ASP A 104 1.15 -14.57 10.08
C ASP A 104 2.67 -14.38 10.16
N ALA A 105 3.18 -13.81 11.26
CA ALA A 105 4.62 -13.73 11.51
C ALA A 105 5.26 -15.12 11.63
N LYS A 106 4.63 -16.06 12.36
CA LYS A 106 5.09 -17.45 12.45
C LYS A 106 5.05 -18.14 11.09
N ARG A 107 3.99 -17.94 10.31
CA ARG A 107 3.91 -18.49 8.94
C ARG A 107 5.01 -17.93 8.03
N ALA A 108 5.38 -16.66 8.19
CA ALA A 108 6.50 -16.09 7.45
C ALA A 108 7.83 -16.79 7.78
N VAL A 109 8.06 -17.13 9.05
CA VAL A 109 9.21 -17.97 9.46
C VAL A 109 9.12 -19.35 8.80
N ASP A 110 7.98 -20.01 8.85
CA ASP A 110 7.78 -21.37 8.35
C ASP A 110 8.06 -21.50 6.85
N ILE A 111 7.75 -20.47 6.05
CA ILE A 111 8.03 -20.46 4.61
C ILE A 111 9.43 -19.97 4.25
N GLY A 112 10.28 -19.67 5.25
CA GLY A 112 11.68 -19.30 5.06
C GLY A 112 11.94 -17.82 4.80
N CYS A 113 11.03 -16.92 5.17
CA CYS A 113 11.32 -15.49 5.14
C CYS A 113 12.45 -15.13 6.09
N THR A 114 13.28 -14.19 5.69
CA THR A 114 14.38 -13.64 6.51
C THR A 114 13.99 -12.35 7.22
N GLY A 115 12.86 -11.76 6.85
CA GLY A 115 12.33 -10.56 7.47
C GLY A 115 10.83 -10.41 7.27
N ILE A 116 10.23 -9.59 8.12
CA ILE A 116 8.85 -9.11 7.98
C ILE A 116 8.78 -7.62 8.23
N MET A 117 7.84 -6.97 7.56
CA MET A 117 7.50 -5.58 7.82
C MET A 117 6.11 -5.49 8.43
N VAL A 118 6.07 -5.13 9.71
CA VAL A 118 4.84 -4.87 10.45
C VAL A 118 4.26 -3.55 9.95
N SER A 119 3.20 -3.64 9.17
CA SER A 119 2.65 -2.50 8.43
C SER A 119 1.18 -2.70 8.13
N ASN A 120 0.35 -1.72 8.49
CA ASN A 120 -1.05 -1.63 8.07
C ASN A 120 -1.23 -0.72 6.84
N HIS A 121 -0.16 -0.45 6.10
CA HIS A 121 -0.17 0.44 4.93
C HIS A 121 -0.65 1.87 5.26
N GLY A 122 -0.35 2.37 6.47
CA GLY A 122 -0.82 3.66 6.95
C GLY A 122 -2.34 3.74 7.13
N GLY A 123 -3.00 2.62 7.44
CA GLY A 123 -4.46 2.52 7.57
C GLY A 123 -5.23 2.66 6.26
N ARG A 124 -4.55 2.63 5.11
CA ARG A 124 -5.17 2.90 3.80
C ARG A 124 -5.82 1.69 3.16
N GLN A 125 -5.50 0.48 3.60
CA GLN A 125 -6.03 -0.76 3.02
C GLN A 125 -7.17 -1.34 3.85
N LEU A 126 -6.95 -1.53 5.15
CA LEU A 126 -7.94 -2.05 6.07
C LEU A 126 -8.21 -0.98 7.13
N ASP A 127 -9.42 -0.44 7.12
CA ASP A 127 -9.89 0.48 8.14
C ASP A 127 -10.20 -0.29 9.45
N GLY A 128 -9.84 0.31 10.59
CA GLY A 128 -10.00 -0.33 11.91
C GLY A 128 -8.92 -1.37 12.26
N SER A 129 -7.89 -1.53 11.43
CA SER A 129 -6.71 -2.31 11.80
C SER A 129 -5.93 -1.65 12.93
N ARG A 130 -5.36 -2.45 13.85
CA ARG A 130 -4.43 -1.94 14.89
C ARG A 130 -3.24 -1.23 14.25
N SER A 131 -2.60 -0.33 14.99
CA SER A 131 -1.38 0.29 14.50
C SER A 131 -0.22 -0.73 14.48
N PRO A 132 0.75 -0.59 13.56
CA PRO A 132 1.94 -1.43 13.57
C PRO A 132 2.69 -1.38 14.90
N PHE A 133 2.72 -0.21 15.54
CA PHE A 133 3.38 -0.03 16.82
C PHE A 133 2.71 -0.85 17.94
N ASP A 134 1.37 -0.92 17.96
CA ASP A 134 0.63 -1.70 18.97
C ASP A 134 0.77 -3.22 18.79
N GLN A 135 1.16 -3.67 17.60
CA GLN A 135 1.42 -5.08 17.29
C GLN A 135 2.88 -5.49 17.46
N LEU A 136 3.79 -4.49 17.53
CA LEU A 136 5.23 -4.73 17.42
C LEU A 136 5.75 -5.67 18.52
N ALA A 137 5.45 -5.40 19.79
CA ALA A 137 5.96 -6.18 20.91
C ALA A 137 5.55 -7.66 20.80
N GLU A 138 4.25 -7.92 20.57
CA GLU A 138 3.72 -9.30 20.44
C GLU A 138 4.40 -10.08 19.30
N ILE A 139 4.70 -9.39 18.20
CA ILE A 139 5.36 -10.00 17.03
C ILE A 139 6.85 -10.21 17.31
N VAL A 140 7.55 -9.24 17.89
CA VAL A 140 8.97 -9.37 18.26
C VAL A 140 9.18 -10.50 19.26
N ASP A 141 8.33 -10.59 20.28
CA ASP A 141 8.39 -11.68 21.26
C ASP A 141 8.21 -13.07 20.63
N ALA A 142 7.43 -13.15 19.55
CA ALA A 142 7.12 -14.42 18.92
C ALA A 142 8.16 -14.88 17.87
N VAL A 143 8.82 -13.96 17.17
CA VAL A 143 9.66 -14.28 16.02
C VAL A 143 10.95 -13.45 15.87
N GLY A 144 11.21 -12.49 16.78
CA GLY A 144 12.34 -11.58 16.66
C GLY A 144 13.71 -12.25 16.76
N ASP A 145 13.79 -13.47 17.27
CA ASP A 145 14.99 -14.32 17.28
C ASP A 145 15.19 -15.13 15.99
N LYS A 146 14.23 -15.12 15.06
CA LYS A 146 14.19 -15.99 13.87
C LYS A 146 14.30 -15.22 12.56
N LEU A 147 13.87 -13.96 12.55
CA LEU A 147 13.89 -13.10 11.37
C LEU A 147 13.95 -11.62 11.77
N ASP A 148 14.31 -10.76 10.82
CA ASP A 148 14.31 -9.31 11.02
C ASP A 148 12.88 -8.77 11.07
N VAL A 149 12.57 -8.02 12.13
CA VAL A 149 11.28 -7.34 12.29
C VAL A 149 11.45 -5.85 12.02
N ILE A 150 10.79 -5.36 10.99
CA ILE A 150 10.80 -3.95 10.57
C ILE A 150 9.44 -3.34 10.91
N CYS A 151 9.43 -2.31 11.75
CA CYS A 151 8.22 -1.54 12.04
C CYS A 151 8.13 -0.32 11.11
N GLU A 152 7.01 -0.16 10.42
CA GLU A 152 6.75 0.96 9.53
C GLU A 152 5.44 1.66 9.91
N GLY A 153 5.41 2.97 9.67
CA GLY A 153 4.20 3.80 9.78
C GLY A 153 4.30 4.85 10.87
N GLY A 154 4.20 6.12 10.48
CA GLY A 154 4.15 7.25 11.42
C GLY A 154 5.44 7.57 12.16
N ILE A 155 6.58 6.99 11.80
CA ILE A 155 7.88 7.25 12.43
C ILE A 155 8.51 8.50 11.79
N HIS A 156 8.38 9.65 12.49
CA HIS A 156 8.84 10.95 11.99
C HIS A 156 9.95 11.58 12.84
N ARG A 157 10.29 11.03 14.00
CA ARG A 157 11.23 11.61 14.95
C ARG A 157 12.09 10.53 15.59
N GLY A 158 13.32 10.88 16.02
CA GLY A 158 14.21 9.98 16.74
C GLY A 158 13.60 9.37 18.00
N THR A 159 12.76 10.13 18.70
CA THR A 159 12.02 9.63 19.89
C THR A 159 11.03 8.50 19.53
N HIS A 160 10.47 8.50 18.33
CA HIS A 160 9.62 7.40 17.86
C HIS A 160 10.45 6.14 17.60
N MET A 161 11.66 6.31 17.03
CA MET A 161 12.60 5.20 16.81
C MET A 161 13.03 4.58 18.14
N LEU A 162 13.42 5.40 19.11
CA LEU A 162 13.83 4.91 20.45
C LEU A 162 12.71 4.14 21.14
N LYS A 163 11.47 4.60 21.04
CA LYS A 163 10.31 3.89 21.60
C LYS A 163 10.08 2.54 20.92
N ALA A 164 10.21 2.47 19.58
CA ALA A 164 10.06 1.21 18.86
C ALA A 164 11.20 0.23 19.19
N LEU A 165 12.43 0.72 19.36
CA LEU A 165 13.59 -0.11 19.70
C LEU A 165 13.61 -0.56 21.17
N SER A 166 12.79 0.02 22.02
CA SER A 166 12.66 -0.36 23.43
C SER A 166 11.57 -1.42 23.67
N MET A 167 10.87 -1.83 22.64
CA MET A 167 9.87 -2.90 22.67
C MET A 167 10.55 -4.24 22.34
#